data_56e00296bcfe5e1b6ec487c5a354e32f
#
_entry.id   56e00296bcfe5e1b6ec487c5a354e32f
#
_cell.length_a   1.000
_cell.length_b   1.000
_cell.length_c   1.000
_cell.angle_alpha   90.00
_cell.angle_beta   90.00
_cell.angle_gamma   90.00
#
_symmetry.space_group_name_H-M   'P 1'
#
loop_
_entity.id
_entity.type
_entity.pdbx_description
1 polymer ?
#
loop_
_entity_poly.entity_id
_entity_poly.type
_entity_poly.pdbx_seq_one_letter_code
_entity_poly.pdbx_strand_id
1 'polypeptide(L)'
;CKVNEIKELGKKGGAGNLIICEVLRIHIQEDMLDADGFIDQQKIDLVSRMGGNWYARAHGEALFEVEKPIVTCGIGVDALPAQVRTSALLTGNDLGKLANVEHLPSPELVKNALTLNELDAVAHARELLEQNKKLEALAILIRNL
;
A
#
# COMPACT_ATOMS: atom_id res chain seq x y z
N CYS A 1 -16.84 -9.69 -22.83
CA CYS A 1 -16.32 -8.34 -23.16
C CYS A 1 -16.68 -7.94 -24.59
N LYS A 2 -16.72 -6.64 -24.85
CA LYS A 2 -16.82 -6.04 -26.17
C LYS A 2 -15.54 -5.28 -26.46
N VAL A 3 -14.89 -5.58 -27.59
CA VAL A 3 -13.66 -4.88 -27.99
C VAL A 3 -14.00 -3.47 -28.45
N ASN A 4 -13.35 -2.46 -27.87
CA ASN A 4 -13.50 -1.06 -28.25
C ASN A 4 -12.36 -0.62 -29.18
N GLU A 5 -11.12 -1.07 -28.91
CA GLU A 5 -9.94 -0.69 -29.66
C GLU A 5 -8.90 -1.82 -29.63
N ILE A 6 -8.18 -1.98 -30.75
CA ILE A 6 -6.96 -2.81 -30.80
C ILE A 6 -5.83 -1.91 -31.29
N LYS A 7 -4.79 -1.74 -30.47
CA LYS A 7 -3.61 -0.94 -30.80
C LYS A 7 -2.38 -1.83 -30.96
N GLU A 8 -1.82 -1.87 -32.14
CA GLU A 8 -0.56 -2.55 -32.40
C GLU A 8 0.60 -1.80 -31.70
N LEU A 9 1.38 -2.48 -30.88
CA LEU A 9 2.53 -1.91 -30.15
C LEU A 9 3.85 -2.03 -30.94
N GLY A 10 3.83 -2.67 -32.09
CA GLY A 10 4.97 -2.78 -32.98
C GLY A 10 4.71 -3.72 -34.16
N LYS A 11 5.59 -3.65 -35.17
CA LYS A 11 5.46 -4.40 -36.42
C LYS A 11 6.39 -5.63 -36.54
N LYS A 12 7.28 -5.82 -35.55
CA LYS A 12 8.23 -6.94 -35.55
C LYS A 12 7.64 -8.17 -34.85
N GLY A 13 8.08 -9.36 -35.23
CA GLY A 13 7.71 -10.59 -34.54
C GLY A 13 7.98 -10.50 -33.03
N GLY A 14 7.01 -10.90 -32.19
CA GLY A 14 7.05 -10.75 -30.75
C GLY A 14 6.49 -9.43 -30.20
N ALA A 15 6.10 -8.47 -31.07
CA ALA A 15 5.38 -7.28 -30.63
C ALA A 15 3.96 -7.66 -30.15
N GLY A 16 3.56 -7.05 -29.02
CA GLY A 16 2.21 -7.25 -28.47
C GLY A 16 1.17 -6.33 -29.12
N ASN A 17 -0.09 -6.66 -28.89
CA ASN A 17 -1.23 -5.80 -29.19
C ASN A 17 -1.90 -5.41 -27.86
N LEU A 18 -2.24 -4.12 -27.72
CA LEU A 18 -3.08 -3.65 -26.62
C LEU A 18 -4.54 -3.72 -27.07
N ILE A 19 -5.34 -4.55 -26.38
CA ILE A 19 -6.76 -4.70 -26.65
C ILE A 19 -7.53 -4.02 -25.52
N ILE A 20 -8.29 -2.99 -25.86
CA ILE A 20 -9.14 -2.24 -24.93
C ILE A 20 -10.57 -2.74 -25.08
N CYS A 21 -11.14 -3.25 -23.98
CA CYS A 21 -12.46 -3.85 -23.96
C CYS A 21 -13.37 -3.22 -22.90
N GLU A 22 -14.63 -3.10 -23.21
CA GLU A 22 -15.70 -2.90 -22.24
C GLU A 22 -16.05 -4.23 -21.60
N VAL A 23 -16.02 -4.32 -20.26
CA VAL A 23 -16.42 -5.51 -19.52
C VAL A 23 -17.95 -5.53 -19.41
N LEU A 24 -18.59 -6.49 -20.06
CA LEU A 24 -20.06 -6.62 -20.03
C LEU A 24 -20.55 -7.50 -18.88
N ARG A 25 -19.78 -8.52 -18.52
CA ARG A 25 -20.12 -9.47 -17.46
C ARG A 25 -18.87 -10.16 -16.94
N ILE A 26 -18.84 -10.39 -15.63
CA ILE A 26 -17.81 -11.17 -14.94
C ILE A 26 -18.52 -12.38 -14.30
N HIS A 27 -17.92 -13.56 -14.40
CA HIS A 27 -18.34 -14.77 -13.71
C HIS A 27 -17.24 -15.13 -12.72
N ILE A 28 -17.60 -15.29 -11.45
CA ILE A 28 -16.70 -15.62 -10.34
C ILE A 28 -17.33 -16.79 -9.58
N GLN A 29 -16.52 -17.74 -9.14
CA GLN A 29 -16.96 -18.80 -8.24
C GLN A 29 -17.21 -18.21 -6.85
N GLU A 30 -18.28 -18.63 -6.19
CA GLU A 30 -18.66 -18.07 -4.88
C GLU A 30 -17.61 -18.30 -3.79
N ASP A 31 -16.87 -19.40 -3.86
CA ASP A 31 -15.80 -19.75 -2.93
C ASP A 31 -14.56 -18.82 -3.05
N MET A 32 -14.47 -18.03 -4.14
CA MET A 32 -13.44 -17.00 -4.33
C MET A 32 -13.83 -15.65 -3.73
N LEU A 33 -15.00 -15.55 -3.12
CA LEU A 33 -15.47 -14.33 -2.49
C LEU A 33 -15.24 -14.35 -0.97
N ASP A 34 -15.07 -13.14 -0.40
CA ASP A 34 -15.09 -12.92 1.04
C ASP A 34 -16.54 -12.81 1.58
N ALA A 35 -16.68 -12.55 2.89
CA ALA A 35 -17.97 -12.44 3.55
C ALA A 35 -18.81 -11.24 3.07
N ASP A 36 -18.16 -10.21 2.52
CA ASP A 36 -18.78 -8.99 2.03
C ASP A 36 -19.09 -9.04 0.52
N GLY A 37 -18.74 -10.16 -0.13
CA GLY A 37 -18.99 -10.39 -1.56
C GLY A 37 -17.92 -9.79 -2.48
N PHE A 38 -16.77 -9.39 -1.96
CA PHE A 38 -15.61 -8.97 -2.74
C PHE A 38 -14.69 -10.17 -3.06
N ILE A 39 -13.84 -10.00 -4.07
CA ILE A 39 -12.84 -11.03 -4.41
C ILE A 39 -11.82 -11.13 -3.27
N ASP A 40 -11.71 -12.31 -2.68
CA ASP A 40 -10.70 -12.61 -1.67
C ASP A 40 -9.34 -12.80 -2.33
N GLN A 41 -8.40 -11.90 -2.04
CA GLN A 41 -7.08 -11.87 -2.68
C GLN A 41 -6.22 -13.10 -2.36
N GLN A 42 -6.47 -13.76 -1.24
CA GLN A 42 -5.75 -14.99 -0.86
C GLN A 42 -6.32 -16.23 -1.59
N LYS A 43 -7.64 -16.26 -1.78
CA LYS A 43 -8.32 -17.40 -2.42
C LYS A 43 -8.16 -17.41 -3.93
N ILE A 44 -8.14 -16.23 -4.57
CA ILE A 44 -8.11 -16.13 -6.03
C ILE A 44 -6.78 -16.60 -6.65
N ASP A 45 -5.70 -16.59 -5.88
CA ASP A 45 -4.40 -17.19 -6.24
C ASP A 45 -3.89 -16.81 -7.64
N LEU A 46 -3.73 -15.51 -7.85
CA LEU A 46 -3.37 -14.94 -9.14
C LEU A 46 -1.92 -15.24 -9.54
N VAL A 47 -1.69 -15.32 -10.84
CA VAL A 47 -0.36 -15.48 -11.43
C VAL A 47 -0.01 -14.24 -12.26
N SER A 48 1.13 -13.63 -11.94
CA SER A 48 1.69 -12.51 -12.70
C SER A 48 2.80 -12.99 -13.64
N ARG A 49 2.80 -12.50 -14.87
CA ARG A 49 3.89 -12.71 -15.78
C ARG A 49 5.06 -11.78 -15.45
N MET A 50 6.24 -12.37 -15.32
CA MET A 50 7.52 -11.66 -15.15
C MET A 50 8.26 -11.57 -16.50
N GLY A 51 9.56 -11.32 -16.48
CA GLY A 51 10.38 -11.29 -17.69
C GLY A 51 10.72 -12.69 -18.23
N GLY A 52 10.92 -12.81 -19.53
CA GLY A 52 11.28 -14.08 -20.19
C GLY A 52 10.23 -15.16 -20.00
N ASN A 53 10.62 -16.29 -19.42
CA ASN A 53 9.74 -17.42 -19.14
C ASN A 53 9.30 -17.52 -17.67
N TRP A 54 9.52 -16.47 -16.90
CA TRP A 54 9.21 -16.45 -15.48
C TRP A 54 7.80 -15.95 -15.17
N TYR A 55 7.21 -16.54 -14.15
CA TYR A 55 5.94 -16.15 -13.57
C TYR A 55 6.07 -16.04 -12.05
N ALA A 56 5.31 -15.17 -11.42
CA ALA A 56 5.16 -15.07 -9.97
C ALA A 56 3.74 -15.44 -9.57
N ARG A 57 3.60 -16.22 -8.50
CA ARG A 57 2.31 -16.57 -7.90
C ARG A 57 2.03 -15.62 -6.74
N ALA A 58 0.95 -14.89 -6.81
CA ALA A 58 0.50 -13.99 -5.75
C ALA A 58 -0.23 -14.81 -4.67
N HIS A 59 0.54 -15.35 -3.71
CA HIS A 59 0.05 -16.24 -2.67
C HIS A 59 0.84 -16.08 -1.37
N GLY A 60 0.17 -16.23 -0.23
CA GLY A 60 0.78 -16.22 1.10
C GLY A 60 1.54 -14.92 1.39
N GLU A 61 2.77 -15.04 1.86
CA GLU A 61 3.64 -13.89 2.25
C GLU A 61 4.02 -12.96 1.09
N ALA A 62 3.81 -13.37 -0.16
CA ALA A 62 4.00 -12.49 -1.31
C ALA A 62 2.89 -11.43 -1.44
N LEU A 63 1.76 -11.63 -0.75
CA LEU A 63 0.68 -10.65 -0.67
C LEU A 63 0.81 -9.82 0.60
N PHE A 64 0.79 -8.53 0.44
CA PHE A 64 0.72 -7.58 1.54
C PHE A 64 -0.23 -6.45 1.18
N GLU A 65 -1.00 -6.02 2.17
CA GLU A 65 -1.95 -4.94 1.97
C GLU A 65 -1.28 -3.57 2.12
N VAL A 66 -1.55 -2.69 1.17
CA VAL A 66 -1.23 -1.26 1.26
C VAL A 66 -2.56 -0.51 1.27
N GLU A 67 -2.90 0.06 2.41
CA GLU A 67 -4.12 0.85 2.57
C GLU A 67 -4.11 2.03 1.60
N LYS A 68 -5.16 2.12 0.77
CA LYS A 68 -5.34 3.25 -0.14
C LYS A 68 -6.18 4.33 0.53
N PRO A 69 -5.78 5.60 0.49
CA PRO A 69 -6.62 6.70 0.92
C PRO A 69 -7.77 6.87 -0.09
N ILE A 70 -8.96 6.33 0.24
CA ILE A 70 -10.13 6.41 -0.64
C ILE A 70 -10.90 7.71 -0.41
N VAL A 71 -10.92 8.21 0.82
CA VAL A 71 -11.71 9.36 1.26
C VAL A 71 -10.84 10.52 1.72
N THR A 72 -9.65 10.25 2.21
CA THR A 72 -8.73 11.23 2.79
C THR A 72 -7.52 11.46 1.88
N CYS A 73 -7.04 12.69 1.79
CA CYS A 73 -5.81 13.02 1.09
C CYS A 73 -4.67 13.07 2.10
N GLY A 74 -3.78 12.06 2.08
CA GLY A 74 -2.58 12.06 2.92
C GLY A 74 -1.63 13.19 2.57
N ILE A 75 -0.86 13.67 3.57
CA ILE A 75 0.13 14.76 3.38
C ILE A 75 1.28 14.37 2.42
N GLY A 76 1.50 13.06 2.22
CA GLY A 76 2.60 12.54 1.42
C GLY A 76 3.93 12.48 2.18
N VAL A 77 4.83 11.61 1.71
CA VAL A 77 6.12 11.37 2.37
C VAL A 77 6.99 12.64 2.40
N ASP A 78 6.92 13.47 1.37
CA ASP A 78 7.71 14.71 1.30
C ASP A 78 7.31 15.77 2.35
N ALA A 79 6.10 15.68 2.87
CA ALA A 79 5.62 16.57 3.94
C ALA A 79 5.90 16.05 5.35
N LEU A 80 6.44 14.84 5.49
CA LEU A 80 6.90 14.35 6.79
C LEU A 80 8.10 15.15 7.31
N PRO A 81 8.22 15.37 8.63
CA PRO A 81 9.40 16.00 9.23
C PRO A 81 10.69 15.29 8.81
N ALA A 82 11.75 16.06 8.58
CA ALA A 82 13.01 15.55 8.02
C ALA A 82 13.59 14.38 8.85
N GLN A 83 13.58 14.48 10.19
CA GLN A 83 14.07 13.42 11.06
C GLN A 83 13.31 12.09 10.86
N VAL A 84 12.00 12.12 10.66
CA VAL A 84 11.20 10.91 10.38
C VAL A 84 11.48 10.40 8.97
N ARG A 85 11.44 11.28 7.97
CA ARG A 85 11.61 10.92 6.56
C ARG A 85 12.98 10.31 6.25
N THR A 86 14.04 10.77 6.91
CA THR A 86 15.42 10.32 6.64
C THR A 86 15.92 9.26 7.63
N SER A 87 15.08 8.82 8.56
CA SER A 87 15.47 7.78 9.53
C SER A 87 15.79 6.46 8.83
N ALA A 88 16.96 5.92 9.07
CA ALA A 88 17.37 4.60 8.57
C ALA A 88 16.65 3.43 9.25
N LEU A 89 15.92 3.70 10.35
CA LEU A 89 15.16 2.70 11.10
C LEU A 89 13.77 2.46 10.51
N LEU A 90 13.26 3.37 9.65
CA LEU A 90 11.96 3.28 9.03
C LEU A 90 12.07 2.72 7.62
N THR A 91 11.15 1.83 7.27
CA THR A 91 11.01 1.30 5.91
C THR A 91 10.17 2.24 5.05
N GLY A 92 10.26 2.10 3.72
CA GLY A 92 9.38 2.83 2.81
C GLY A 92 7.88 2.58 3.08
N ASN A 93 7.54 1.37 3.55
CA ASN A 93 6.17 1.04 3.95
C ASN A 93 5.73 1.79 5.21
N ASP A 94 6.61 1.90 6.22
CA ASP A 94 6.34 2.69 7.43
C ASP A 94 6.10 4.16 7.05
N LEU A 95 6.98 4.73 6.20
CA LEU A 95 6.83 6.10 5.72
C LEU A 95 5.54 6.32 4.94
N GLY A 96 5.16 5.37 4.07
CA GLY A 96 3.89 5.43 3.33
C GLY A 96 2.66 5.44 4.24
N LYS A 97 2.65 4.60 5.28
CA LYS A 97 1.58 4.55 6.28
C LYS A 97 1.52 5.84 7.12
N LEU A 98 2.67 6.34 7.58
CA LEU A 98 2.78 7.58 8.35
C LEU A 98 2.36 8.82 7.54
N ALA A 99 2.66 8.85 6.25
CA ALA A 99 2.31 9.94 5.36
C ALA A 99 0.82 9.95 4.94
N ASN A 100 0.10 8.89 5.26
CA ASN A 100 -1.34 8.76 4.99
C ASN A 100 -2.17 9.34 6.15
N VAL A 101 -1.80 10.53 6.63
CA VAL A 101 -2.57 11.38 7.56
C VAL A 101 -2.93 12.67 6.86
N GLU A 102 -4.05 13.29 7.21
CA GLU A 102 -4.51 14.53 6.57
C GLU A 102 -3.71 15.76 7.01
N HIS A 103 -3.11 15.71 8.19
CA HIS A 103 -2.30 16.77 8.77
C HIS A 103 -1.24 16.20 9.74
N LEU A 104 -0.22 16.98 10.03
CA LEU A 104 0.74 16.62 11.06
C LEU A 104 0.08 16.60 12.45
N PRO A 105 0.59 15.79 13.40
CA PRO A 105 0.08 15.77 14.76
C PRO A 105 0.26 17.15 15.41
N SER A 106 -0.68 17.52 16.29
CA SER A 106 -0.62 18.77 17.02
C SER A 106 0.62 18.82 17.93
N PRO A 107 1.18 20.02 18.20
CA PRO A 107 2.30 20.16 19.15
C PRO A 107 2.00 19.58 20.53
N GLU A 108 0.75 19.62 20.95
CA GLU A 108 0.30 19.03 22.21
C GLU A 108 0.36 17.50 22.18
N LEU A 109 -0.09 16.88 21.09
CA LEU A 109 -0.01 15.43 20.91
C LEU A 109 1.45 14.96 20.91
N VAL A 110 2.34 15.67 20.21
CA VAL A 110 3.78 15.39 20.22
C VAL A 110 4.37 15.52 21.63
N LYS A 111 4.02 16.60 22.36
CA LYS A 111 4.50 16.83 23.73
C LYS A 111 4.04 15.74 24.69
N ASN A 112 2.84 15.22 24.52
CA ASN A 112 2.26 14.18 25.39
C ASN A 112 2.64 12.76 24.97
N ALA A 113 3.29 12.57 23.83
CA ALA A 113 3.78 11.27 23.37
C ALA A 113 4.84 10.71 24.34
N LEU A 114 5.02 9.40 24.38
CA LEU A 114 6.02 8.74 25.22
C LEU A 114 7.44 9.18 24.84
N THR A 115 8.29 9.39 25.82
CA THR A 115 9.73 9.60 25.61
C THR A 115 10.43 8.25 25.65
N LEU A 116 11.00 7.83 24.53
CA LEU A 116 11.61 6.53 24.30
C LEU A 116 12.98 6.73 23.63
N ASN A 117 13.82 5.69 23.64
CA ASN A 117 14.94 5.70 22.69
C ASN A 117 14.45 5.43 21.27
N GLU A 118 15.27 5.71 20.26
CA GLU A 118 14.88 5.63 18.85
C GLU A 118 14.34 4.25 18.43
N LEU A 119 14.98 3.15 18.89
CA LEU A 119 14.56 1.79 18.55
C LEU A 119 13.20 1.43 19.13
N ASP A 120 12.98 1.76 20.41
CA ASP A 120 11.70 1.51 21.08
C ASP A 120 10.60 2.40 20.50
N ALA A 121 10.92 3.64 20.12
CA ALA A 121 9.99 4.56 19.47
C ALA A 121 9.51 4.00 18.12
N VAL A 122 10.41 3.46 17.31
CA VAL A 122 10.07 2.84 16.03
C VAL A 122 9.23 1.58 16.23
N ALA A 123 9.60 0.72 17.19
CA ALA A 123 8.82 -0.49 17.50
C ALA A 123 7.39 -0.14 17.93
N HIS A 124 7.25 0.82 18.86
CA HIS A 124 5.94 1.25 19.35
C HIS A 124 5.12 1.97 18.27
N ALA A 125 5.77 2.76 17.42
CA ALA A 125 5.07 3.38 16.27
C ALA A 125 4.50 2.33 15.31
N ARG A 126 5.21 1.23 15.04
CA ARG A 126 4.70 0.12 14.22
C ARG A 126 3.47 -0.54 14.84
N GLU A 127 3.48 -0.80 16.14
CA GLU A 127 2.29 -1.32 16.84
C GLU A 127 1.08 -0.39 16.72
N LEU A 128 1.30 0.93 16.81
CA LEU A 128 0.24 1.92 16.62
C LEU A 128 -0.26 1.96 15.17
N LEU A 129 0.63 1.80 14.18
CA LEU A 129 0.25 1.71 12.77
C LEU A 129 -0.62 0.49 12.48
N GLU A 130 -0.34 -0.66 13.12
CA GLU A 130 -1.19 -1.85 13.03
C GLU A 130 -2.59 -1.62 13.64
N GLN A 131 -2.69 -0.74 14.64
CA GLN A 131 -3.96 -0.32 15.25
C GLN A 131 -4.63 0.84 14.50
N ASN A 132 -4.12 1.23 13.33
CA ASN A 132 -4.57 2.40 12.54
C ASN A 132 -4.49 3.74 13.29
N LYS A 133 -3.61 3.86 14.29
CA LYS A 133 -3.36 5.09 15.09
C LYS A 133 -2.18 5.88 14.50
N LYS A 134 -2.36 6.36 13.26
CA LYS A 134 -1.29 6.96 12.45
C LYS A 134 -0.76 8.27 13.04
N LEU A 135 -1.64 9.13 13.59
CA LEU A 135 -1.24 10.41 14.19
C LEU A 135 -0.43 10.20 15.46
N GLU A 136 -0.82 9.25 16.31
CA GLU A 136 -0.09 8.90 17.53
C GLU A 136 1.28 8.29 17.19
N ALA A 137 1.34 7.40 16.20
CA ALA A 137 2.58 6.82 15.70
C ALA A 137 3.54 7.91 15.21
N LEU A 138 3.03 8.86 14.41
CA LEU A 138 3.82 9.97 13.91
C LEU A 138 4.27 10.91 15.04
N ALA A 139 3.41 11.18 16.05
CA ALA A 139 3.75 12.00 17.20
C ALA A 139 4.91 11.41 18.03
N ILE A 140 4.91 10.07 18.25
CA ILE A 140 6.00 9.38 18.94
C ILE A 140 7.32 9.53 18.17
N LEU A 141 7.29 9.33 16.84
CA LEU A 141 8.49 9.45 16.02
C LEU A 141 9.02 10.89 15.97
N ILE A 142 8.15 11.88 15.84
CA ILE A 142 8.57 13.29 15.86
C ILE A 142 9.22 13.68 17.20
N ARG A 143 8.77 13.08 18.30
CA ARG A 143 9.32 13.38 19.64
C ARG A 143 10.68 12.74 19.87
N ASN A 144 10.95 11.58 19.27
CA ASN A 144 12.07 10.70 19.68
C ASN A 144 13.14 10.48 18.60
N LEU A 145 12.92 10.91 17.36
CA LEU A 145 13.91 10.94 16.28
C LEU A 145 14.43 12.35 16.06
#